data_db81031849b495a83dc755530d49b357
#
_entry.id   db81031849b495a83dc755530d49b357
#
_cell.length_a   1.000
_cell.length_b   1.000
_cell.length_c   1.000
_cell.angle_alpha   90.00
_cell.angle_beta   90.00
_cell.angle_gamma   90.00
#
_symmetry.space_group_name_H-M   'P 1'
#
loop_
_entity.id
_entity.type
_entity.pdbx_description
1 polymer ?
#
loop_
_entity_poly.entity_id
_entity_poly.type
_entity_poly.pdbx_seq_one_letter_code
_entity_poly.pdbx_strand_id
1 'polypeptide(L)'
;MILWLWSIILSVLLAGNVALGFAESSVQPSESLDSLVYRFLDTGEANEAERLLQTILADEKASVEVVSQIIKRDGAYLRQPVEVLPREQIIVRGRTYPLSLSIPASYQTSKSYALIVCLHGYGFTGAEYLERWRARLGEGYLLACPTYPSGAWFTRPAEELVLETIREVRRQYHIDPNRIFLTGMSNGGIGAWLIGMHHAPLFAGLAPMASGLDDVVLPFLGNLRNTPVYIIHGAKDQVMPVRLSRSIVRELETLGYSHVYREHQREHPIAGGHYFPKEELPDLIAWFDSQRREPLSTKLTVVRDASHFQSFSWIRIDSTDPIAAFSQDLVDKRDERIKRREYAKVDASIVETNRIEVTADRVQRYSLFLNNQLIDFSKPLTVVTNGRLSFSGVVSPSVETLLRQARLRQDHLQLFPVHLTIAVEKLIP
;
A
#
# COMPACT_ATOMS: atom_id res chain seq x y z
N MET A 1 -35.04 -58.97 28.95
CA MET A 1 -35.07 -60.40 28.62
C MET A 1 -33.69 -60.74 28.07
N ILE A 2 -32.89 -61.39 28.96
CA ILE A 2 -31.88 -62.45 28.74
C ILE A 2 -30.59 -61.99 28.01
N LEU A 3 -29.45 -61.61 28.73
CA LEU A 3 -28.41 -62.50 29.27
C LEU A 3 -27.75 -63.40 28.20
N TRP A 4 -26.41 -63.28 27.98
CA TRP A 4 -25.43 -64.24 28.49
C TRP A 4 -24.00 -63.76 28.22
N LEU A 5 -23.20 -63.69 29.28
CA LEU A 5 -21.79 -63.82 29.48
C LEU A 5 -21.15 -65.03 28.72
N TRP A 6 -19.85 -64.97 28.42
CA TRP A 6 -18.85 -65.97 28.84
C TRP A 6 -17.43 -65.40 28.69
N SER A 7 -16.73 -65.46 29.85
CA SER A 7 -15.28 -65.30 30.01
C SER A 7 -14.56 -66.61 29.67
N ILE A 8 -13.31 -66.59 29.21
CA ILE A 8 -12.29 -67.61 29.51
C ILE A 8 -10.89 -66.95 29.52
N ILE A 9 -10.17 -67.34 30.54
CA ILE A 9 -8.86 -67.03 31.11
C ILE A 9 -7.76 -67.90 30.47
N LEU A 10 -6.46 -67.44 30.65
CA LEU A 10 -5.19 -68.15 30.70
C LEU A 10 -4.45 -68.21 29.36
N SER A 11 -3.15 -67.89 29.26
CA SER A 11 -2.00 -68.23 30.09
C SER A 11 -0.77 -67.35 29.76
N VAL A 12 0.01 -67.12 30.78
CA VAL A 12 1.36 -66.51 30.83
C VAL A 12 2.38 -67.34 30.08
N LEU A 13 3.25 -66.65 29.28
CA LEU A 13 4.62 -67.12 29.07
C LEU A 13 5.53 -65.88 28.98
N LEU A 14 6.37 -65.71 29.99
CA LEU A 14 7.51 -64.82 30.04
C LEU A 14 8.58 -65.27 29.00
N ALA A 15 8.96 -64.41 28.09
CA ALA A 15 10.23 -64.44 27.42
C ALA A 15 10.79 -63.01 27.41
N GLY A 16 11.75 -62.75 28.28
CA GLY A 16 12.46 -61.48 28.33
C GLY A 16 13.29 -61.30 27.08
N ASN A 17 12.98 -60.26 26.32
CA ASN A 17 13.89 -59.64 25.36
C ASN A 17 14.19 -58.23 25.86
N VAL A 18 15.40 -58.04 26.37
CA VAL A 18 15.98 -56.73 26.59
C VAL A 18 16.26 -56.12 25.19
N ALA A 19 15.32 -55.39 24.65
CA ALA A 19 15.58 -54.53 23.52
C ALA A 19 16.22 -53.24 24.09
N LEU A 20 17.53 -53.11 23.84
CA LEU A 20 18.22 -51.82 23.95
C LEU A 20 17.56 -50.86 22.94
N GLY A 21 16.64 -50.05 23.45
CA GLY A 21 16.07 -48.92 22.68
C GLY A 21 17.14 -47.87 22.47
N PHE A 22 17.77 -47.89 21.31
CA PHE A 22 18.38 -46.69 20.78
C PHE A 22 17.24 -45.70 20.52
N ALA A 23 17.11 -44.71 21.40
CA ALA A 23 16.36 -43.52 21.12
C ALA A 23 17.07 -42.84 19.94
N GLU A 24 16.63 -43.13 18.71
CA GLU A 24 16.91 -42.23 17.60
C GLU A 24 16.27 -40.91 17.97
N SER A 25 17.07 -39.99 18.45
CA SER A 25 16.75 -38.58 18.50
C SER A 25 16.48 -38.18 17.06
N SER A 26 15.22 -38.22 16.64
CA SER A 26 14.76 -37.59 15.42
C SER A 26 15.00 -36.10 15.59
N VAL A 27 16.20 -35.62 15.24
CA VAL A 27 16.47 -34.23 15.01
C VAL A 27 15.54 -33.85 13.85
N GLN A 28 14.41 -33.25 14.15
CA GLN A 28 13.59 -32.60 13.13
C GLN A 28 14.54 -31.68 12.35
N PRO A 29 14.59 -31.76 11.03
CA PRO A 29 15.44 -30.86 10.26
C PRO A 29 15.09 -29.43 10.67
N SER A 30 16.07 -28.67 11.14
CA SER A 30 15.89 -27.28 11.53
C SER A 30 15.26 -26.56 10.34
N GLU A 31 14.16 -25.85 10.59
CA GLU A 31 13.48 -25.06 9.56
C GLU A 31 14.48 -24.08 8.94
N SER A 32 14.49 -23.95 7.61
CA SER A 32 15.44 -23.09 6.93
C SER A 32 15.17 -21.61 7.25
N LEU A 33 16.22 -20.78 7.23
CA LEU A 33 16.10 -19.34 7.42
C LEU A 33 15.10 -18.71 6.43
N ASP A 34 15.09 -19.16 5.17
CA ASP A 34 14.13 -18.74 4.15
C ASP A 34 12.69 -19.00 4.60
N SER A 35 12.39 -20.20 5.10
CA SER A 35 11.06 -20.59 5.60
C SER A 35 10.63 -19.73 6.80
N LEU A 36 11.54 -19.53 7.76
CA LEU A 36 11.29 -18.68 8.93
C LEU A 36 10.96 -17.24 8.54
N VAL A 37 11.71 -16.65 7.59
CA VAL A 37 11.49 -15.29 7.10
C VAL A 37 10.14 -15.17 6.40
N TYR A 38 9.79 -16.10 5.50
CA TYR A 38 8.50 -16.07 4.82
C TYR A 38 7.33 -16.23 5.78
N ARG A 39 7.40 -17.14 6.74
CA ARG A 39 6.37 -17.30 7.78
C ARG A 39 6.23 -16.04 8.63
N PHE A 40 7.34 -15.42 9.02
CA PHE A 40 7.32 -14.16 9.75
C PHE A 40 6.59 -13.05 8.98
N LEU A 41 6.81 -12.95 7.68
CA LEU A 41 6.17 -11.93 6.84
C LEU A 41 4.66 -12.19 6.64
N ASP A 42 4.24 -13.46 6.59
CA ASP A 42 2.88 -13.86 6.22
C ASP A 42 1.93 -14.09 7.43
N THR A 43 2.45 -14.52 8.59
CA THR A 43 1.57 -14.83 9.72
C THR A 43 0.72 -13.64 10.17
N GLY A 44 -0.59 -13.86 10.37
CA GLY A 44 -1.52 -12.88 10.96
C GLY A 44 -1.36 -12.71 12.47
N GLU A 45 -0.74 -13.72 13.14
CA GLU A 45 -0.68 -13.84 14.59
C GLU A 45 0.53 -13.10 15.19
N ALA A 46 0.29 -12.08 16.02
CA ALA A 46 1.35 -11.25 16.61
C ALA A 46 2.34 -12.06 17.47
N ASN A 47 1.85 -13.00 18.28
CA ASN A 47 2.69 -13.84 19.15
C ASN A 47 3.56 -14.82 18.35
N GLU A 48 3.05 -15.35 17.25
CA GLU A 48 3.83 -16.20 16.33
C GLU A 48 4.91 -15.37 15.64
N ALA A 49 4.56 -14.19 15.14
CA ALA A 49 5.53 -13.29 14.52
C ALA A 49 6.69 -12.96 15.46
N GLU A 50 6.41 -12.66 16.72
CA GLU A 50 7.49 -12.36 17.67
C GLU A 50 8.38 -13.58 17.94
N ARG A 51 7.81 -14.78 18.07
CA ARG A 51 8.60 -16.02 18.23
C ARG A 51 9.49 -16.29 17.00
N LEU A 52 8.94 -16.16 15.79
CA LEU A 52 9.68 -16.33 14.55
C LEU A 52 10.82 -15.30 14.43
N LEU A 53 10.55 -14.04 14.79
CA LEU A 53 11.57 -13.00 14.82
C LEU A 53 12.74 -13.37 15.73
N GLN A 54 12.46 -13.80 16.97
CA GLN A 54 13.51 -14.21 17.91
C GLN A 54 14.31 -15.40 17.38
N THR A 55 13.65 -16.37 16.73
CA THR A 55 14.32 -17.53 16.10
C THR A 55 15.23 -17.08 14.95
N ILE A 56 14.77 -16.15 14.10
CA ILE A 56 15.58 -15.58 13.00
C ILE A 56 16.79 -14.83 13.56
N LEU A 57 16.59 -14.00 14.59
CA LEU A 57 17.67 -13.20 15.19
C LEU A 57 18.74 -14.07 15.88
N ALA A 58 18.40 -15.29 16.29
CA ALA A 58 19.33 -16.26 16.88
C ALA A 58 20.10 -17.09 15.82
N ASP A 59 19.71 -17.02 14.53
CA ASP A 59 20.40 -17.74 13.45
C ASP A 59 21.66 -16.96 13.05
N GLU A 60 22.83 -17.59 13.16
CA GLU A 60 24.13 -17.00 12.82
C GLU A 60 24.24 -16.55 11.34
N LYS A 61 23.39 -17.10 10.46
CA LYS A 61 23.33 -16.75 9.02
C LYS A 61 22.49 -15.52 8.76
N ALA A 62 21.70 -15.04 9.74
CA ALA A 62 20.78 -13.94 9.58
C ALA A 62 21.49 -12.58 9.59
N SER A 63 22.10 -12.21 8.47
CA SER A 63 22.58 -10.85 8.23
C SER A 63 21.53 -10.01 7.49
N VAL A 64 21.70 -8.67 7.52
CA VAL A 64 20.82 -7.74 6.78
C VAL A 64 20.84 -8.06 5.28
N GLU A 65 22.00 -8.41 4.73
CA GLU A 65 22.19 -8.76 3.32
C GLU A 65 21.45 -10.05 2.96
N VAL A 66 21.65 -11.10 3.77
CA VAL A 66 21.03 -12.43 3.53
C VAL A 66 19.51 -12.31 3.65
N VAL A 67 19.00 -11.71 4.72
CA VAL A 67 17.55 -11.54 4.94
C VAL A 67 16.93 -10.65 3.85
N SER A 68 17.62 -9.57 3.44
CA SER A 68 17.16 -8.74 2.30
C SER A 68 17.07 -9.52 1.00
N GLN A 69 18.02 -10.42 0.74
CA GLN A 69 18.00 -11.27 -0.44
C GLN A 69 16.84 -12.28 -0.39
N ILE A 70 16.57 -12.86 0.78
CA ILE A 70 15.43 -13.76 0.97
C ILE A 70 14.13 -13.03 0.67
N ILE A 71 13.92 -11.83 1.24
CA ILE A 71 12.70 -11.04 1.05
C ILE A 71 12.53 -10.62 -0.42
N LYS A 72 13.62 -10.32 -1.13
CA LYS A 72 13.60 -9.90 -2.54
C LYS A 72 13.37 -11.04 -3.53
N ARG A 73 13.58 -12.29 -3.11
CA ARG A 73 13.25 -13.43 -3.98
C ARG A 73 11.74 -13.42 -4.20
N ASP A 74 11.33 -13.40 -5.46
CA ASP A 74 9.92 -13.57 -5.79
C ASP A 74 9.41 -14.88 -5.20
N GLY A 75 8.33 -14.80 -4.44
CA GLY A 75 7.65 -15.98 -3.91
C GLY A 75 7.26 -16.92 -5.05
N ALA A 76 7.23 -18.22 -4.77
CA ALA A 76 6.72 -19.20 -5.72
C ALA A 76 5.21 -18.99 -5.88
N TYR A 77 4.80 -18.22 -6.88
CA TYR A 77 3.39 -18.07 -7.21
C TYR A 77 2.84 -19.39 -7.74
N LEU A 78 1.83 -19.91 -7.08
CA LEU A 78 1.11 -21.09 -7.56
C LEU A 78 0.37 -20.73 -8.85
N ARG A 79 0.20 -21.74 -9.73
CA ARG A 79 -0.62 -21.58 -10.93
C ARG A 79 -2.06 -21.32 -10.49
N GLN A 80 -2.49 -20.07 -10.64
CA GLN A 80 -3.84 -19.64 -10.30
C GLN A 80 -4.76 -19.75 -11.53
N PRO A 81 -6.08 -19.90 -11.33
CA PRO A 81 -7.05 -19.85 -12.42
C PRO A 81 -6.91 -18.56 -13.23
N VAL A 82 -6.96 -18.68 -14.55
CA VAL A 82 -6.91 -17.56 -15.52
C VAL A 82 -8.32 -17.18 -16.02
N GLU A 83 -9.28 -17.17 -15.14
CA GLU A 83 -10.66 -16.81 -15.49
C GLU A 83 -11.09 -15.54 -14.77
N VAL A 84 -12.15 -14.91 -15.27
CA VAL A 84 -12.84 -13.86 -14.51
C VAL A 84 -13.44 -14.53 -13.27
N LEU A 85 -12.87 -14.24 -12.10
CA LEU A 85 -13.35 -14.76 -10.83
C LEU A 85 -14.37 -13.77 -10.24
N PRO A 86 -15.68 -14.05 -10.34
CA PRO A 86 -16.71 -13.05 -10.04
C PRO A 86 -16.96 -12.83 -8.54
N ARG A 87 -16.33 -13.59 -7.64
CA ARG A 87 -16.67 -13.56 -6.20
C ARG A 87 -15.53 -13.91 -5.26
N GLU A 88 -14.36 -13.34 -5.45
CA GLU A 88 -13.46 -13.28 -4.32
C GLU A 88 -14.01 -12.33 -3.25
N GLN A 89 -13.65 -12.58 -2.01
CA GLN A 89 -14.15 -11.81 -0.88
C GLN A 89 -12.97 -11.27 -0.08
N ILE A 90 -13.02 -9.99 0.22
CA ILE A 90 -12.05 -9.33 1.09
C ILE A 90 -12.69 -9.06 2.45
N ILE A 91 -12.00 -9.42 3.53
CA ILE A 91 -12.47 -9.18 4.89
C ILE A 91 -11.77 -7.94 5.44
N VAL A 92 -12.56 -6.94 5.79
CA VAL A 92 -12.08 -5.71 6.43
C VAL A 92 -12.88 -5.47 7.71
N ARG A 93 -12.20 -5.38 8.85
CA ARG A 93 -12.82 -5.18 10.18
C ARG A 93 -13.97 -6.16 10.47
N GLY A 94 -13.79 -7.44 10.09
CA GLY A 94 -14.79 -8.48 10.27
C GLY A 94 -16.00 -8.41 9.33
N ARG A 95 -16.01 -7.51 8.36
CA ARG A 95 -17.03 -7.45 7.29
C ARG A 95 -16.45 -7.95 5.98
N THR A 96 -17.26 -8.70 5.24
CA THR A 96 -16.91 -9.28 3.95
C THR A 96 -17.40 -8.37 2.82
N TYR A 97 -16.50 -8.08 1.86
CA TYR A 97 -16.78 -7.28 0.68
C TYR A 97 -16.49 -8.09 -0.59
N PRO A 98 -17.38 -8.04 -1.61
CA PRO A 98 -17.10 -8.71 -2.88
C PRO A 98 -15.93 -8.08 -3.62
N LEU A 99 -15.08 -8.92 -4.21
CA LEU A 99 -14.02 -8.53 -5.12
C LEU A 99 -14.25 -9.22 -6.47
N SER A 100 -14.12 -8.49 -7.56
CA SER A 100 -14.15 -9.03 -8.92
C SER A 100 -12.78 -8.83 -9.56
N LEU A 101 -12.20 -9.92 -10.09
CA LEU A 101 -10.88 -9.93 -10.70
C LEU A 101 -10.97 -10.30 -12.19
N SER A 102 -10.10 -9.70 -13.00
CA SER A 102 -9.80 -10.16 -14.35
C SER A 102 -8.32 -10.45 -14.46
N ILE A 103 -8.01 -11.70 -14.74
CA ILE A 103 -6.67 -12.20 -14.92
C ILE A 103 -6.45 -12.44 -16.43
N PRO A 104 -5.36 -11.92 -17.04
CA PRO A 104 -5.07 -12.16 -18.44
C PRO A 104 -5.05 -13.65 -18.77
N ALA A 105 -5.67 -14.06 -19.89
CA ALA A 105 -5.65 -15.45 -20.34
C ALA A 105 -4.21 -15.96 -20.59
N SER A 106 -3.29 -15.04 -20.89
CA SER A 106 -1.86 -15.30 -21.07
C SER A 106 -1.05 -15.24 -19.78
N TYR A 107 -1.67 -15.19 -18.59
CA TYR A 107 -0.98 -15.08 -17.31
C TYR A 107 0.02 -16.24 -17.09
N GLN A 108 1.22 -15.89 -16.67
CA GLN A 108 2.30 -16.81 -16.31
C GLN A 108 2.89 -16.40 -14.96
N THR A 109 3.08 -17.35 -14.07
CA THR A 109 3.64 -17.09 -12.73
C THR A 109 5.09 -16.58 -12.76
N SER A 110 5.83 -16.84 -13.85
CA SER A 110 7.20 -16.37 -14.07
C SER A 110 7.29 -14.92 -14.58
N LYS A 111 6.15 -14.29 -14.90
CA LYS A 111 6.09 -12.92 -15.44
C LYS A 111 5.28 -12.02 -14.53
N SER A 112 5.84 -10.86 -14.19
CA SER A 112 5.14 -9.85 -13.40
C SER A 112 4.20 -9.00 -14.26
N TYR A 113 3.07 -8.61 -13.68
CA TYR A 113 2.00 -7.87 -14.36
C TYR A 113 1.66 -6.57 -13.63
N ALA A 114 1.20 -5.58 -14.38
CA ALA A 114 0.60 -4.40 -13.78
C ALA A 114 -0.77 -4.72 -13.18
N LEU A 115 -1.07 -4.11 -12.04
CA LEU A 115 -2.37 -4.16 -11.37
C LEU A 115 -3.08 -2.82 -11.50
N ILE A 116 -4.32 -2.81 -12.00
CA ILE A 116 -5.19 -1.64 -11.97
C ILE A 116 -6.36 -1.92 -11.03
N VAL A 117 -6.43 -1.15 -9.94
CA VAL A 117 -7.57 -1.18 -9.02
C VAL A 117 -8.61 -0.18 -9.50
N CYS A 118 -9.84 -0.65 -9.77
CA CYS A 118 -10.90 0.15 -10.38
C CYS A 118 -12.05 0.37 -9.38
N LEU A 119 -12.28 1.61 -8.98
CA LEU A 119 -13.31 1.99 -8.03
C LEU A 119 -14.60 2.38 -8.77
N HIS A 120 -15.70 1.75 -8.41
CA HIS A 120 -17.00 2.00 -9.05
C HIS A 120 -17.66 3.32 -8.57
N GLY A 121 -18.51 3.88 -9.40
CA GLY A 121 -19.36 5.04 -9.07
C GLY A 121 -20.52 4.68 -8.14
N TYR A 122 -21.29 5.71 -7.74
CA TYR A 122 -22.49 5.50 -6.94
C TYR A 122 -23.51 4.58 -7.62
N GLY A 123 -24.04 3.62 -6.87
CA GLY A 123 -25.07 2.70 -7.33
C GLY A 123 -24.59 1.54 -8.19
N PHE A 124 -23.26 1.44 -8.44
CA PHE A 124 -22.66 0.32 -9.18
C PHE A 124 -21.94 -0.65 -8.23
N THR A 125 -21.51 -1.78 -8.79
CA THR A 125 -20.71 -2.81 -8.14
C THR A 125 -19.36 -2.96 -8.83
N GLY A 126 -18.40 -3.62 -8.15
CA GLY A 126 -17.11 -3.98 -8.76
C GLY A 126 -17.27 -4.89 -9.97
N ALA A 127 -18.23 -5.82 -9.95
CA ALA A 127 -18.51 -6.72 -11.08
C ALA A 127 -18.91 -5.96 -12.35
N GLU A 128 -19.83 -5.00 -12.23
CA GLU A 128 -20.27 -4.16 -13.36
C GLU A 128 -19.15 -3.28 -13.90
N TYR A 129 -18.25 -2.82 -13.01
CA TYR A 129 -17.07 -2.04 -13.40
C TYR A 129 -16.00 -2.90 -14.03
N LEU A 130 -15.79 -4.13 -13.56
CA LEU A 130 -14.86 -5.07 -14.16
C LEU A 130 -15.17 -5.33 -15.63
N GLU A 131 -16.42 -5.61 -15.98
CA GLU A 131 -16.87 -5.82 -17.37
C GLU A 131 -16.52 -4.62 -18.26
N ARG A 132 -16.78 -3.40 -17.77
CA ARG A 132 -16.47 -2.16 -18.50
C ARG A 132 -14.96 -1.98 -18.71
N TRP A 133 -14.15 -2.21 -17.68
CA TRP A 133 -12.71 -2.01 -17.74
C TRP A 133 -12.01 -3.10 -18.54
N ARG A 134 -12.46 -4.35 -18.41
CA ARG A 134 -11.97 -5.46 -19.23
C ARG A 134 -12.20 -5.21 -20.72
N ALA A 135 -13.39 -4.76 -21.09
CA ALA A 135 -13.70 -4.41 -22.48
C ALA A 135 -12.85 -3.24 -23.03
N ARG A 136 -12.31 -2.38 -22.16
CA ARG A 136 -11.49 -1.23 -22.52
C ARG A 136 -10.00 -1.55 -22.56
N LEU A 137 -9.49 -2.20 -21.52
CA LEU A 137 -8.05 -2.41 -21.31
C LEU A 137 -7.54 -3.75 -21.86
N GLY A 138 -8.44 -4.69 -22.19
CA GLY A 138 -8.06 -6.01 -22.73
C GLY A 138 -7.22 -6.83 -21.76
N GLU A 139 -6.26 -7.57 -22.30
CA GLU A 139 -5.47 -8.60 -21.60
C GLU A 139 -4.09 -8.10 -21.13
N GLY A 140 -3.84 -6.79 -21.12
CA GLY A 140 -2.54 -6.22 -20.75
C GLY A 140 -2.29 -6.11 -19.23
N TYR A 141 -3.34 -6.22 -18.41
CA TYR A 141 -3.33 -5.89 -16.99
C TYR A 141 -4.12 -6.90 -16.17
N LEU A 142 -3.74 -7.08 -14.89
CA LEU A 142 -4.68 -7.59 -13.90
C LEU A 142 -5.60 -6.45 -13.45
N LEU A 143 -6.90 -6.71 -13.42
CA LEU A 143 -7.88 -5.74 -12.96
C LEU A 143 -8.53 -6.24 -11.67
N ALA A 144 -8.57 -5.37 -10.66
CA ALA A 144 -9.22 -5.64 -9.39
C ALA A 144 -10.30 -4.59 -9.11
N CYS A 145 -11.54 -5.02 -9.02
CA CYS A 145 -12.70 -4.16 -8.82
C CYS A 145 -13.43 -4.57 -7.53
N PRO A 146 -13.04 -4.03 -6.36
CA PRO A 146 -13.78 -4.27 -5.12
C PRO A 146 -15.15 -3.60 -5.18
N THR A 147 -16.13 -4.17 -4.45
CA THR A 147 -17.45 -3.56 -4.26
C THR A 147 -17.53 -2.96 -2.87
N TYR A 148 -17.80 -1.65 -2.79
CA TYR A 148 -18.08 -0.96 -1.53
C TYR A 148 -19.49 -0.33 -1.56
N PRO A 149 -20.30 -0.46 -0.48
CA PRO A 149 -21.67 0.02 -0.46
C PRO A 149 -21.79 1.47 -0.92
N SER A 150 -22.70 1.73 -1.85
CA SER A 150 -22.99 3.04 -2.42
C SER A 150 -21.80 3.75 -3.08
N GLY A 151 -20.64 3.08 -3.25
CA GLY A 151 -19.42 3.73 -3.76
C GLY A 151 -18.92 4.86 -2.86
N ALA A 152 -19.11 4.76 -1.55
CA ALA A 152 -18.68 5.78 -0.58
C ALA A 152 -17.17 5.63 -0.27
N TRP A 153 -16.32 5.73 -1.29
CA TRP A 153 -14.86 5.51 -1.24
C TRP A 153 -14.08 6.53 -0.38
N PHE A 154 -14.75 7.54 0.12
CA PHE A 154 -14.19 8.56 1.02
C PHE A 154 -14.24 8.17 2.50
N THR A 155 -14.55 6.90 2.82
CA THR A 155 -14.60 6.38 4.19
C THR A 155 -13.37 5.54 4.51
N ARG A 156 -12.96 5.50 5.79
CA ARG A 156 -11.82 4.71 6.21
C ARG A 156 -11.93 3.19 5.92
N PRO A 157 -13.09 2.54 6.15
CA PRO A 157 -13.24 1.14 5.75
C PRO A 157 -13.11 0.91 4.24
N ALA A 158 -13.49 1.88 3.40
CA ALA A 158 -13.31 1.79 1.95
C ALA A 158 -11.82 1.91 1.56
N GLU A 159 -11.08 2.81 2.21
CA GLU A 159 -9.64 2.91 2.05
C GLU A 159 -8.94 1.60 2.43
N GLU A 160 -9.27 1.04 3.59
CA GLU A 160 -8.74 -0.26 4.04
C GLU A 160 -9.09 -1.40 3.09
N LEU A 161 -10.30 -1.40 2.49
CA LEU A 161 -10.70 -2.37 1.48
C LEU A 161 -9.80 -2.31 0.24
N VAL A 162 -9.46 -1.12 -0.24
CA VAL A 162 -8.56 -0.95 -1.39
C VAL A 162 -7.16 -1.49 -1.06
N LEU A 163 -6.63 -1.17 0.11
CA LEU A 163 -5.32 -1.63 0.55
C LEU A 163 -5.27 -3.16 0.70
N GLU A 164 -6.31 -3.74 1.30
CA GLU A 164 -6.43 -5.19 1.46
C GLU A 164 -6.61 -5.90 0.11
N THR A 165 -7.37 -5.30 -0.82
CA THR A 165 -7.48 -5.80 -2.19
C THR A 165 -6.10 -5.89 -2.87
N ILE A 166 -5.29 -4.84 -2.77
CA ILE A 166 -3.93 -4.84 -3.34
C ILE A 166 -3.07 -5.93 -2.69
N ARG A 167 -3.14 -6.07 -1.36
CA ARG A 167 -2.39 -7.07 -0.60
C ARG A 167 -2.76 -8.48 -1.03
N GLU A 168 -4.06 -8.78 -1.09
CA GLU A 168 -4.56 -10.11 -1.43
C GLU A 168 -4.22 -10.49 -2.89
N VAL A 169 -4.38 -9.57 -3.83
CA VAL A 169 -4.00 -9.82 -5.23
C VAL A 169 -2.49 -10.07 -5.36
N ARG A 170 -1.65 -9.33 -4.63
CA ARG A 170 -0.19 -9.56 -4.63
C ARG A 170 0.22 -10.88 -3.98
N ARG A 171 -0.54 -11.41 -3.05
CA ARG A 171 -0.29 -12.75 -2.47
C ARG A 171 -0.59 -13.87 -3.45
N GLN A 172 -1.57 -13.69 -4.32
CA GLN A 172 -2.04 -14.72 -5.23
C GLN A 172 -1.38 -14.64 -6.61
N TYR A 173 -1.07 -13.44 -7.08
CA TYR A 173 -0.59 -13.20 -8.44
C TYR A 173 0.73 -12.42 -8.46
N HIS A 174 1.57 -12.72 -9.44
CA HIS A 174 2.85 -12.04 -9.63
C HIS A 174 2.64 -10.62 -10.17
N ILE A 175 2.48 -9.67 -9.26
CA ILE A 175 2.28 -8.25 -9.57
C ILE A 175 3.62 -7.51 -9.50
N ASP A 176 3.91 -6.68 -10.51
CA ASP A 176 5.01 -5.71 -10.46
C ASP A 176 4.64 -4.59 -9.44
N PRO A 177 5.31 -4.50 -8.29
CA PRO A 177 4.99 -3.49 -7.27
C PRO A 177 5.23 -2.06 -7.76
N ASN A 178 5.98 -1.86 -8.84
CA ASN A 178 6.17 -0.56 -9.47
C ASN A 178 5.11 -0.24 -10.54
N ARG A 179 4.12 -1.10 -10.74
CA ARG A 179 3.05 -0.93 -11.71
C ARG A 179 1.66 -1.18 -11.10
N ILE A 180 1.42 -0.60 -9.94
CA ILE A 180 0.09 -0.60 -9.30
C ILE A 180 -0.56 0.74 -9.54
N PHE A 181 -1.76 0.75 -10.11
CA PHE A 181 -2.53 1.95 -10.46
C PHE A 181 -3.87 1.96 -9.73
N LEU A 182 -4.37 3.17 -9.46
CA LEU A 182 -5.70 3.37 -8.90
C LEU A 182 -6.52 4.25 -9.85
N THR A 183 -7.69 3.76 -10.24
CA THR A 183 -8.61 4.49 -11.11
C THR A 183 -10.04 4.41 -10.59
N GLY A 184 -10.87 5.32 -11.02
CA GLY A 184 -12.29 5.32 -10.71
C GLY A 184 -13.00 6.49 -11.36
N MET A 185 -14.31 6.39 -11.45
CA MET A 185 -15.15 7.42 -12.04
C MET A 185 -16.19 7.91 -11.02
N SER A 186 -16.54 9.20 -11.05
CA SER A 186 -17.53 9.78 -10.13
C SER A 186 -17.08 9.57 -8.67
N ASN A 187 -17.90 8.97 -7.81
CA ASN A 187 -17.49 8.61 -6.44
C ASN A 187 -16.22 7.74 -6.41
N GLY A 188 -16.04 6.82 -7.37
CA GLY A 188 -14.80 6.06 -7.51
C GLY A 188 -13.60 6.95 -7.84
N GLY A 189 -13.80 8.03 -8.59
CA GLY A 189 -12.78 9.04 -8.86
C GLY A 189 -12.43 9.87 -7.62
N ILE A 190 -13.42 10.21 -6.78
CA ILE A 190 -13.17 10.84 -5.46
C ILE A 190 -12.31 9.89 -4.60
N GLY A 191 -12.65 8.59 -4.59
CA GLY A 191 -11.86 7.58 -3.89
C GLY A 191 -10.43 7.48 -4.43
N ALA A 192 -10.25 7.50 -5.76
CA ALA A 192 -8.93 7.48 -6.36
C ALA A 192 -8.07 8.70 -5.93
N TRP A 193 -8.67 9.88 -5.81
CA TRP A 193 -7.99 11.05 -5.27
C TRP A 193 -7.61 10.87 -3.79
N LEU A 194 -8.58 10.61 -2.92
CA LEU A 194 -8.36 10.61 -1.46
C LEU A 194 -7.43 9.46 -1.03
N ILE A 195 -7.70 8.23 -1.50
CA ILE A 195 -6.87 7.06 -1.18
C ILE A 195 -5.49 7.22 -1.82
N GLY A 196 -5.44 7.71 -3.07
CA GLY A 196 -4.20 7.97 -3.78
C GLY A 196 -3.31 9.00 -3.06
N MET A 197 -3.86 10.09 -2.55
CA MET A 197 -3.12 11.10 -1.77
C MET A 197 -2.61 10.52 -0.43
N HIS A 198 -3.39 9.71 0.27
CA HIS A 198 -2.98 9.12 1.54
C HIS A 198 -1.86 8.09 1.36
N HIS A 199 -1.90 7.32 0.27
CA HIS A 199 -1.01 6.18 -0.01
C HIS A 199 -0.21 6.35 -1.31
N ALA A 200 0.12 7.58 -1.69
CA ALA A 200 0.80 7.90 -2.94
C ALA A 200 2.04 7.02 -3.24
N PRO A 201 2.92 6.69 -2.28
CA PRO A 201 4.07 5.83 -2.54
C PRO A 201 3.73 4.38 -2.94
N LEU A 202 2.48 3.96 -2.85
CA LEU A 202 2.04 2.64 -3.29
C LEU A 202 1.76 2.59 -4.80
N PHE A 203 1.42 3.73 -5.42
CA PHE A 203 0.91 3.78 -6.77
C PHE A 203 1.94 4.29 -7.78
N ALA A 204 1.97 3.64 -8.96
CA ALA A 204 2.70 4.13 -10.13
C ALA A 204 2.01 5.34 -10.78
N GLY A 205 0.71 5.50 -10.54
CA GLY A 205 -0.07 6.63 -10.97
C GLY A 205 -1.55 6.49 -10.61
N LEU A 206 -2.27 7.61 -10.68
CA LEU A 206 -3.71 7.70 -10.42
C LEU A 206 -4.43 8.13 -11.68
N ALA A 207 -5.61 7.56 -11.96
CA ALA A 207 -6.43 7.95 -13.11
C ALA A 207 -7.88 8.25 -12.68
N PRO A 208 -8.14 9.34 -11.95
CA PRO A 208 -9.49 9.78 -11.57
C PRO A 208 -10.25 10.37 -12.75
N MET A 209 -11.52 9.98 -12.91
CA MET A 209 -12.35 10.36 -14.05
C MET A 209 -13.69 10.96 -13.62
N ALA A 210 -14.14 11.99 -14.33
CA ALA A 210 -15.42 12.69 -14.08
C ALA A 210 -15.64 12.91 -12.57
N SER A 211 -14.64 13.47 -11.90
CA SER A 211 -14.61 13.63 -10.43
C SER A 211 -13.76 14.81 -10.04
N GLY A 212 -13.74 15.14 -8.76
CA GLY A 212 -12.89 16.19 -8.24
C GLY A 212 -12.91 16.20 -6.71
N LEU A 213 -12.23 17.17 -6.15
CA LEU A 213 -12.11 17.40 -4.71
C LEU A 213 -12.67 18.77 -4.34
N ASP A 214 -13.12 18.90 -3.13
CA ASP A 214 -13.38 20.22 -2.55
C ASP A 214 -12.04 20.96 -2.35
N ASP A 215 -12.04 22.27 -2.57
CA ASP A 215 -10.82 23.10 -2.50
C ASP A 215 -10.15 23.01 -1.11
N VAL A 216 -10.90 22.68 -0.07
CA VAL A 216 -10.38 22.52 1.30
C VAL A 216 -9.34 21.39 1.41
N VAL A 217 -9.41 20.35 0.59
CA VAL A 217 -8.47 19.22 0.64
C VAL A 217 -7.31 19.32 -0.36
N LEU A 218 -7.26 20.37 -1.18
CA LEU A 218 -6.18 20.59 -2.15
C LEU A 218 -4.77 20.57 -1.54
N PRO A 219 -4.52 21.05 -0.30
CA PRO A 219 -3.19 20.94 0.32
C PRO A 219 -2.62 19.53 0.36
N PHE A 220 -3.48 18.49 0.41
CA PHE A 220 -3.06 17.10 0.42
C PHE A 220 -2.55 16.57 -0.94
N LEU A 221 -2.77 17.33 -2.04
CA LEU A 221 -2.13 17.08 -3.33
C LEU A 221 -0.60 17.12 -3.23
N GLY A 222 -0.05 17.79 -2.21
CA GLY A 222 1.37 17.76 -1.88
C GLY A 222 1.95 16.35 -1.78
N ASN A 223 1.14 15.36 -1.35
CA ASN A 223 1.53 13.96 -1.28
C ASN A 223 1.82 13.31 -2.65
N LEU A 224 1.34 13.90 -3.75
CA LEU A 224 1.48 13.37 -5.10
C LEU A 224 2.77 13.81 -5.82
N ARG A 225 3.76 14.37 -5.11
CA ARG A 225 5.04 14.81 -5.70
C ARG A 225 5.66 13.79 -6.66
N ASN A 226 5.61 12.52 -6.30
CA ASN A 226 6.24 11.43 -7.04
C ASN A 226 5.21 10.44 -7.65
N THR A 227 3.93 10.81 -7.68
CA THR A 227 2.85 9.97 -8.20
C THR A 227 2.08 10.74 -9.27
N PRO A 228 2.34 10.48 -10.56
CA PRO A 228 1.70 11.18 -11.67
C PRO A 228 0.20 10.89 -11.73
N VAL A 229 -0.56 11.82 -12.29
CA VAL A 229 -2.02 11.74 -12.38
C VAL A 229 -2.50 11.94 -13.80
N TYR A 230 -3.46 11.11 -14.25
CA TYR A 230 -4.17 11.26 -15.52
C TYR A 230 -5.64 11.60 -15.25
N ILE A 231 -6.03 12.83 -15.54
CA ILE A 231 -7.34 13.38 -15.21
C ILE A 231 -8.19 13.47 -16.48
N ILE A 232 -9.39 12.88 -16.48
CA ILE A 232 -10.36 13.00 -17.58
C ILE A 232 -11.67 13.57 -17.03
N HIS A 233 -12.19 14.64 -17.64
CA HIS A 233 -13.45 15.25 -17.22
C HIS A 233 -14.21 15.86 -18.39
N GLY A 234 -15.53 15.72 -18.41
CA GLY A 234 -16.39 16.37 -19.39
C GLY A 234 -16.67 17.83 -19.01
N ALA A 235 -16.44 18.76 -19.92
CA ALA A 235 -16.73 20.17 -19.71
C ALA A 235 -18.22 20.45 -19.41
N LYS A 236 -19.10 19.58 -19.92
CA LYS A 236 -20.56 19.65 -19.75
C LYS A 236 -21.08 18.66 -18.68
N ASP A 237 -20.22 18.22 -17.77
CA ASP A 237 -20.62 17.35 -16.66
C ASP A 237 -21.52 18.11 -15.68
N GLN A 238 -22.79 17.67 -15.58
CA GLN A 238 -23.81 18.26 -14.71
C GLN A 238 -23.88 17.54 -13.34
N VAL A 239 -23.22 16.38 -13.19
CA VAL A 239 -23.20 15.59 -11.95
C VAL A 239 -22.03 16.02 -11.08
N MET A 240 -20.83 16.07 -11.67
CA MET A 240 -19.61 16.52 -11.01
C MET A 240 -19.07 17.74 -11.74
N PRO A 241 -19.17 18.94 -11.17
CA PRO A 241 -18.79 20.17 -11.86
C PRO A 241 -17.30 20.16 -12.27
N VAL A 242 -17.01 20.37 -13.56
CA VAL A 242 -15.64 20.38 -14.12
C VAL A 242 -14.69 21.36 -13.43
N ARG A 243 -15.24 22.44 -12.81
CA ARG A 243 -14.46 23.39 -12.02
C ARG A 243 -13.62 22.72 -10.92
N LEU A 244 -14.07 21.58 -10.37
CA LEU A 244 -13.33 20.83 -9.34
C LEU A 244 -12.03 20.27 -9.91
N SER A 245 -12.07 19.62 -11.10
CA SER A 245 -10.85 19.17 -11.77
C SER A 245 -9.96 20.34 -12.18
N ARG A 246 -10.52 21.43 -12.66
CA ARG A 246 -9.73 22.62 -13.03
C ARG A 246 -9.03 23.24 -11.80
N SER A 247 -9.63 23.22 -10.60
CA SER A 247 -8.97 23.66 -9.36
C SER A 247 -7.80 22.74 -9.00
N ILE A 248 -7.97 21.42 -9.12
CA ILE A 248 -6.91 20.45 -8.89
C ILE A 248 -5.75 20.66 -9.88
N VAL A 249 -6.05 20.82 -11.15
CA VAL A 249 -5.04 21.03 -12.20
C VAL A 249 -4.20 22.28 -11.91
N ARG A 250 -4.84 23.40 -11.58
CA ARG A 250 -4.12 24.64 -11.19
C ARG A 250 -3.20 24.42 -9.99
N GLU A 251 -3.65 23.64 -9.00
CA GLU A 251 -2.80 23.34 -7.84
C GLU A 251 -1.62 22.43 -8.23
N LEU A 252 -1.83 21.38 -9.05
CA LEU A 252 -0.75 20.52 -9.56
C LEU A 252 0.26 21.30 -10.39
N GLU A 253 -0.22 22.25 -11.24
CA GLU A 253 0.65 23.17 -12.00
C GLU A 253 1.48 24.06 -11.06
N THR A 254 0.86 24.62 -10.01
CA THR A 254 1.53 25.45 -9.00
C THR A 254 2.60 24.67 -8.25
N LEU A 255 2.33 23.39 -7.93
CA LEU A 255 3.27 22.48 -7.28
C LEU A 255 4.35 21.97 -8.24
N GLY A 256 4.18 22.10 -9.55
CA GLY A 256 5.08 21.57 -10.59
C GLY A 256 5.03 20.03 -10.66
N TYR A 257 3.88 19.42 -10.37
CA TYR A 257 3.74 17.96 -10.33
C TYR A 257 3.27 17.39 -11.65
N SER A 258 3.75 16.18 -11.96
CA SER A 258 3.44 15.50 -13.21
C SER A 258 1.95 15.13 -13.30
N HIS A 259 1.28 15.64 -14.32
CA HIS A 259 -0.11 15.31 -14.60
C HIS A 259 -0.44 15.42 -16.09
N VAL A 260 -1.50 14.73 -16.48
CA VAL A 260 -2.18 14.87 -17.78
C VAL A 260 -3.61 15.28 -17.51
N TYR A 261 -4.08 16.32 -18.16
CA TYR A 261 -5.48 16.75 -18.08
C TYR A 261 -6.16 16.67 -19.44
N ARG A 262 -7.26 15.93 -19.51
CA ARG A 262 -8.11 15.76 -20.69
C ARG A 262 -9.50 16.28 -20.37
N GLU A 263 -9.85 17.44 -20.87
CA GLU A 263 -11.20 18.00 -20.80
C GLU A 263 -11.89 17.82 -22.15
N HIS A 264 -13.02 17.08 -22.18
CA HIS A 264 -13.73 16.80 -23.40
C HIS A 264 -15.07 17.55 -23.48
N GLN A 265 -15.48 17.92 -24.68
CA GLN A 265 -16.76 18.60 -24.98
C GLN A 265 -17.88 17.62 -25.35
N ARG A 266 -17.59 16.32 -25.37
CA ARG A 266 -18.51 15.27 -25.81
C ARG A 266 -19.61 15.03 -24.77
N GLU A 267 -20.77 14.60 -25.25
CA GLU A 267 -21.92 14.26 -24.42
C GLU A 267 -22.36 12.84 -24.72
N HIS A 268 -22.69 12.09 -23.68
CA HIS A 268 -23.36 10.80 -23.76
C HIS A 268 -24.89 11.02 -23.66
N PRO A 269 -25.72 10.31 -24.46
CA PRO A 269 -27.17 10.55 -24.48
C PRO A 269 -27.86 10.47 -23.13
N ILE A 270 -27.34 9.65 -22.19
CA ILE A 270 -27.92 9.44 -20.86
C ILE A 270 -27.16 10.21 -19.77
N ALA A 271 -25.81 10.28 -19.89
CA ALA A 271 -24.94 10.80 -18.83
C ALA A 271 -24.43 12.22 -19.09
N GLY A 272 -24.81 12.85 -20.19
CA GLY A 272 -24.26 14.15 -20.57
C GLY A 272 -22.75 14.12 -20.64
N GLY A 273 -22.08 15.05 -19.97
CA GLY A 273 -20.61 15.08 -19.85
C GLY A 273 -20.03 14.11 -18.82
N HIS A 274 -20.88 13.43 -18.02
CA HIS A 274 -20.46 12.55 -16.93
C HIS A 274 -20.13 11.14 -17.41
N TYR A 275 -19.12 10.97 -18.26
CA TYR A 275 -18.71 9.67 -18.78
C TYR A 275 -17.25 9.67 -19.25
N PHE A 276 -16.71 8.46 -19.54
CA PHE A 276 -15.38 8.29 -20.12
C PHE A 276 -15.50 8.08 -21.65
N PRO A 277 -14.98 9.00 -22.49
CA PRO A 277 -14.98 8.85 -23.96
C PRO A 277 -14.02 7.74 -24.39
N LYS A 278 -14.47 6.84 -25.27
CA LYS A 278 -13.65 5.73 -25.78
C LYS A 278 -12.41 6.22 -26.55
N GLU A 279 -12.47 7.39 -27.13
CA GLU A 279 -11.40 8.00 -27.88
C GLU A 279 -10.19 8.41 -27.05
N GLU A 280 -10.38 8.60 -25.74
CA GLU A 280 -9.29 8.86 -24.77
C GLU A 280 -8.55 7.59 -24.35
N LEU A 281 -9.07 6.41 -24.71
CA LEU A 281 -8.55 5.13 -24.26
C LEU A 281 -7.13 4.82 -24.74
N PRO A 282 -6.73 5.08 -26.02
CA PRO A 282 -5.36 4.83 -26.48
C PRO A 282 -4.32 5.62 -25.67
N ASP A 283 -4.59 6.89 -25.39
CA ASP A 283 -3.69 7.77 -24.64
C ASP A 283 -3.59 7.32 -23.16
N LEU A 284 -4.71 6.89 -22.55
CA LEU A 284 -4.72 6.37 -21.20
C LEU A 284 -3.93 5.04 -21.08
N ILE A 285 -4.08 4.13 -22.05
CA ILE A 285 -3.31 2.88 -22.09
C ILE A 285 -1.82 3.18 -22.23
N ALA A 286 -1.43 4.03 -23.18
CA ALA A 286 -0.05 4.43 -23.38
C ALA A 286 0.55 5.06 -22.12
N TRP A 287 -0.26 5.85 -21.39
CA TRP A 287 0.15 6.42 -20.12
C TRP A 287 0.36 5.33 -19.04
N PHE A 288 -0.57 4.40 -18.83
CA PHE A 288 -0.39 3.29 -17.90
C PHE A 288 0.87 2.47 -18.23
N ASP A 289 1.15 2.24 -19.50
CA ASP A 289 2.31 1.46 -19.93
C ASP A 289 3.63 2.19 -19.68
N SER A 290 3.63 3.52 -19.72
CA SER A 290 4.82 4.34 -19.50
C SER A 290 5.15 4.59 -18.04
N GLN A 291 4.15 4.50 -17.12
CA GLN A 291 4.38 4.88 -15.74
C GLN A 291 4.99 3.74 -14.90
N ARG A 292 5.91 4.13 -14.04
CA ARG A 292 6.54 3.28 -13.02
C ARG A 292 6.69 4.09 -11.73
N ARG A 293 6.41 3.45 -10.61
CA ARG A 293 6.67 4.02 -9.29
C ARG A 293 8.17 4.12 -9.03
N GLU A 294 8.60 5.18 -8.38
CA GLU A 294 9.94 5.31 -7.82
C GLU A 294 9.89 5.13 -6.30
N PRO A 295 10.18 3.92 -5.78
CA PRO A 295 9.93 3.59 -4.37
C PRO A 295 10.86 4.33 -3.39
N LEU A 296 12.03 4.81 -3.86
CA LEU A 296 13.09 5.43 -3.05
C LEU A 296 13.45 6.83 -3.55
N SER A 297 12.46 7.62 -3.98
CA SER A 297 12.68 9.00 -4.39
C SER A 297 13.39 9.78 -3.28
N THR A 298 14.41 10.58 -3.65
CA THR A 298 15.20 11.37 -2.71
C THR A 298 14.48 12.62 -2.21
N LYS A 299 13.33 12.97 -2.77
CA LYS A 299 12.51 14.12 -2.36
C LYS A 299 11.09 13.68 -2.07
N LEU A 300 10.62 13.96 -0.86
CA LEU A 300 9.27 13.63 -0.40
C LEU A 300 8.58 14.88 0.12
N THR A 301 7.27 14.97 -0.14
CA THR A 301 6.35 15.86 0.57
C THR A 301 5.28 15.00 1.22
N VAL A 302 5.06 15.19 2.52
CA VAL A 302 4.09 14.43 3.31
C VAL A 302 3.17 15.41 4.02
N VAL A 303 1.89 15.39 3.65
CA VAL A 303 0.84 16.16 4.31
C VAL A 303 -0.10 15.19 5.02
N ARG A 304 -0.34 15.41 6.30
CA ARG A 304 -1.13 14.51 7.15
C ARG A 304 -2.16 15.25 7.97
N ASP A 305 -3.32 14.62 8.10
CA ASP A 305 -4.28 14.87 9.17
C ASP A 305 -4.05 13.91 10.35
N ALA A 306 -4.78 14.10 11.44
CA ALA A 306 -4.66 13.27 12.65
C ALA A 306 -5.12 11.80 12.48
N SER A 307 -5.68 11.44 11.34
CA SER A 307 -6.17 10.06 11.04
C SER A 307 -5.17 9.22 10.26
N HIS A 308 -4.12 9.80 9.69
CA HIS A 308 -3.24 9.18 8.71
C HIS A 308 -1.75 9.36 9.06
N PHE A 309 -1.26 8.55 10.00
CA PHE A 309 0.16 8.56 10.42
C PHE A 309 0.98 7.36 9.92
N GLN A 310 0.52 6.65 8.89
CA GLN A 310 1.28 5.56 8.29
C GLN A 310 2.57 6.05 7.61
N SER A 311 3.51 5.15 7.42
CA SER A 311 4.76 5.43 6.71
C SER A 311 4.51 5.90 5.27
N PHE A 312 5.29 6.88 4.84
CA PHE A 312 5.26 7.44 3.49
C PHE A 312 6.66 7.32 2.87
N SER A 313 6.91 6.25 2.11
CA SER A 313 8.25 5.86 1.68
C SER A 313 9.20 5.79 2.89
N TRP A 314 10.33 6.49 2.87
CA TRP A 314 11.34 6.43 3.93
C TRP A 314 11.11 7.40 5.10
N ILE A 315 9.92 8.04 5.20
CA ILE A 315 9.58 8.94 6.32
C ILE A 315 8.22 8.59 6.93
N ARG A 316 8.04 8.90 8.21
CA ARG A 316 6.75 8.83 8.93
C ARG A 316 6.66 9.96 9.94
N ILE A 317 5.52 10.64 9.99
CA ILE A 317 5.18 11.58 11.07
C ILE A 317 4.70 10.74 12.27
N ASP A 318 5.36 10.88 13.42
CA ASP A 318 5.05 10.10 14.63
C ASP A 318 4.13 10.85 15.60
N SER A 319 4.35 12.18 15.73
CA SER A 319 3.51 13.04 16.57
C SER A 319 3.48 14.46 16.04
N THR A 320 2.39 15.17 16.33
CA THR A 320 2.08 16.50 15.81
C THR A 320 1.58 17.40 16.91
N ASP A 321 1.56 18.70 16.66
CA ASP A 321 0.67 19.63 17.36
C ASP A 321 -0.80 19.26 17.06
N PRO A 322 -1.79 19.82 17.76
CA PRO A 322 -3.19 19.56 17.44
C PRO A 322 -3.52 19.96 15.99
N ILE A 323 -3.93 18.99 15.17
CA ILE A 323 -4.28 19.16 13.76
C ILE A 323 -5.69 18.66 13.46
N ALA A 324 -6.21 18.98 12.26
CA ALA A 324 -7.47 18.47 11.76
C ALA A 324 -7.46 16.95 11.68
N ALA A 325 -8.62 16.32 11.84
CA ALA A 325 -8.82 14.89 11.63
C ALA A 325 -9.90 14.66 10.57
N PHE A 326 -9.66 13.76 9.65
CA PHE A 326 -10.67 13.26 8.72
C PHE A 326 -11.58 12.27 9.46
N SER A 327 -12.48 12.80 10.27
CA SER A 327 -13.50 12.02 10.97
C SER A 327 -14.86 12.29 10.31
N GLN A 328 -15.64 11.25 10.09
CA GLN A 328 -16.98 11.37 9.49
C GLN A 328 -17.93 12.28 10.30
N ASP A 329 -17.73 12.34 11.62
CA ASP A 329 -18.64 13.04 12.53
C ASP A 329 -18.35 14.54 12.68
N LEU A 330 -17.29 15.07 12.05
CA LEU A 330 -16.80 16.43 12.28
C LEU A 330 -16.39 17.15 10.98
N VAL A 331 -17.08 16.92 9.89
CA VAL A 331 -16.72 17.47 8.55
C VAL A 331 -16.53 18.99 8.60
N ASP A 332 -17.48 19.75 9.13
CA ASP A 332 -17.41 21.21 9.15
C ASP A 332 -16.24 21.72 10.01
N LYS A 333 -16.02 21.12 11.18
CA LYS A 333 -14.89 21.48 12.05
C LYS A 333 -13.55 21.13 11.45
N ARG A 334 -13.46 20.01 10.73
CA ARG A 334 -12.28 19.61 9.98
C ARG A 334 -11.95 20.64 8.91
N ASP A 335 -12.92 21.03 8.12
CA ASP A 335 -12.73 21.94 7.00
C ASP A 335 -12.26 23.32 7.46
N GLU A 336 -12.83 23.86 8.53
CA GLU A 336 -12.36 25.10 9.14
C GLU A 336 -10.92 25.00 9.67
N ARG A 337 -10.54 23.86 10.23
CA ARG A 337 -9.18 23.63 10.70
C ARG A 337 -8.18 23.52 9.52
N ILE A 338 -8.53 22.82 8.44
CA ILE A 338 -7.70 22.73 7.23
C ILE A 338 -7.54 24.12 6.59
N LYS A 339 -8.61 24.91 6.48
CA LYS A 339 -8.54 26.30 5.99
C LYS A 339 -7.57 27.16 6.81
N ARG A 340 -7.47 26.93 8.13
CA ARG A 340 -6.48 27.57 9.01
C ARG A 340 -5.09 26.92 8.93
N ARG A 341 -4.84 26.02 7.97
CA ARG A 341 -3.60 25.26 7.80
C ARG A 341 -3.24 24.42 9.03
N GLU A 342 -4.22 23.88 9.75
CA GLU A 342 -4.02 22.99 10.88
C GLU A 342 -3.89 21.55 10.41
N TYR A 343 -2.88 21.26 9.60
CA TYR A 343 -2.44 19.94 9.15
C TYR A 343 -0.92 19.84 9.30
N ALA A 344 -0.39 18.63 9.48
CA ALA A 344 1.04 18.42 9.55
C ALA A 344 1.64 18.33 8.14
N LYS A 345 2.80 18.99 7.94
CA LYS A 345 3.53 18.90 6.69
C LYS A 345 5.02 18.63 6.94
N VAL A 346 5.59 17.74 6.13
CA VAL A 346 7.02 17.49 6.05
C VAL A 346 7.46 17.54 4.59
N ASP A 347 8.43 18.38 4.28
CA ASP A 347 9.21 18.32 3.06
C ASP A 347 10.60 17.78 3.43
N ALA A 348 11.00 16.66 2.84
CA ALA A 348 12.26 16.00 3.13
C ALA A 348 13.06 15.74 1.85
N SER A 349 14.36 15.99 1.90
CA SER A 349 15.24 15.80 0.75
C SER A 349 16.58 15.21 1.19
N ILE A 350 17.07 14.22 0.47
CA ILE A 350 18.46 13.76 0.53
C ILE A 350 19.21 14.62 -0.47
N VAL A 351 19.97 15.60 0.03
CA VAL A 351 20.60 16.65 -0.81
C VAL A 351 22.03 16.31 -1.20
N GLU A 352 22.71 15.55 -0.37
CA GLU A 352 24.06 15.04 -0.58
C GLU A 352 24.17 13.62 -0.02
N THR A 353 25.24 12.90 -0.33
CA THR A 353 25.50 11.62 0.34
C THR A 353 25.50 11.82 1.85
N ASN A 354 24.60 11.14 2.56
CA ASN A 354 24.45 11.20 4.00
C ASN A 354 24.04 12.57 4.60
N ARG A 355 23.40 13.43 3.80
CA ARG A 355 22.79 14.66 4.31
C ARG A 355 21.30 14.70 3.97
N ILE A 356 20.46 14.76 4.99
CA ILE A 356 19.00 14.85 4.88
C ILE A 356 18.56 16.22 5.40
N GLU A 357 17.83 16.96 4.59
CA GLU A 357 17.20 18.22 4.99
C GLU A 357 15.69 18.04 5.09
N VAL A 358 15.12 18.50 6.19
CA VAL A 358 13.71 18.35 6.53
C VAL A 358 13.14 19.70 6.93
N THR A 359 12.06 20.10 6.27
CA THR A 359 11.19 21.19 6.75
C THR A 359 9.95 20.55 7.35
N ALA A 360 9.67 20.81 8.61
CA ALA A 360 8.58 20.22 9.38
C ALA A 360 7.70 21.32 9.97
N ASP A 361 6.41 21.32 9.59
CA ASP A 361 5.39 22.21 10.09
C ASP A 361 4.35 21.43 10.90
N ARG A 362 4.02 21.87 12.11
CA ARG A 362 3.13 21.23 13.09
C ARG A 362 3.51 19.77 13.41
N VAL A 363 4.78 19.42 13.27
CA VAL A 363 5.34 18.09 13.58
C VAL A 363 6.21 18.20 14.81
N GLN A 364 5.99 17.33 15.80
CA GLN A 364 6.78 17.25 17.02
C GLN A 364 7.85 16.17 16.93
N ARG A 365 7.56 15.10 16.17
CA ARG A 365 8.48 13.97 15.98
C ARG A 365 8.19 13.27 14.67
N TYR A 366 9.25 12.85 14.00
CA TYR A 366 9.18 12.02 12.81
C TYR A 366 10.24 10.93 12.82
N SER A 367 10.02 9.87 12.07
CA SER A 367 10.93 8.76 11.85
C SER A 367 11.45 8.73 10.42
N LEU A 368 12.74 8.43 10.28
CA LEU A 368 13.41 8.12 9.02
C LEU A 368 13.68 6.62 8.95
N PHE A 369 13.37 6.02 7.82
CA PHE A 369 13.64 4.61 7.49
C PHE A 369 14.64 4.58 6.34
N LEU A 370 15.86 4.07 6.58
CA LEU A 370 16.95 4.25 5.64
C LEU A 370 17.55 2.89 5.23
N ASN A 371 18.08 2.88 4.01
CA ASN A 371 18.80 1.74 3.45
C ASN A 371 20.05 2.21 2.67
N ASN A 372 20.84 1.27 2.17
CA ASN A 372 22.09 1.54 1.46
C ASN A 372 21.90 2.15 0.05
N GLN A 373 20.67 2.24 -0.46
CA GLN A 373 20.35 2.96 -1.70
C GLN A 373 20.11 4.45 -1.45
N LEU A 374 19.74 4.81 -0.22
CA LEU A 374 19.47 6.19 0.19
C LEU A 374 20.71 6.85 0.81
N ILE A 375 21.50 6.10 1.60
CA ILE A 375 22.67 6.59 2.32
C ILE A 375 23.81 5.56 2.35
N ASP A 376 25.03 6.03 2.59
CA ASP A 376 26.23 5.20 2.80
C ASP A 376 26.41 4.94 4.31
N PHE A 377 26.19 3.73 4.77
CA PHE A 377 26.28 3.35 6.19
C PHE A 377 27.72 3.42 6.75
N SER A 378 28.75 3.50 5.89
CA SER A 378 30.14 3.65 6.33
C SER A 378 30.49 5.08 6.75
N LYS A 379 29.61 6.05 6.50
CA LYS A 379 29.82 7.48 6.77
C LYS A 379 28.80 8.01 7.76
N PRO A 380 29.15 9.05 8.53
CA PRO A 380 28.20 9.74 9.40
C PRO A 380 27.02 10.31 8.58
N LEU A 381 25.81 10.13 9.09
CA LEU A 381 24.59 10.77 8.61
C LEU A 381 24.40 12.11 9.31
N THR A 382 24.05 13.13 8.54
CA THR A 382 23.62 14.44 9.06
C THR A 382 22.15 14.67 8.72
N VAL A 383 21.34 15.00 9.73
CA VAL A 383 19.95 15.41 9.54
C VAL A 383 19.78 16.85 10.04
N VAL A 384 19.26 17.70 9.18
CA VAL A 384 18.96 19.11 9.49
C VAL A 384 17.45 19.29 9.41
N THR A 385 16.82 19.74 10.50
CA THR A 385 15.39 20.01 10.56
C THR A 385 15.14 21.49 10.81
N ASN A 386 14.36 22.13 9.94
CA ASN A 386 14.07 23.57 10.02
C ASN A 386 15.33 24.43 10.15
N GLY A 387 16.40 24.07 9.40
CA GLY A 387 17.68 24.77 9.41
C GLY A 387 18.59 24.47 10.61
N ARG A 388 18.20 23.56 11.54
CA ARG A 388 18.98 23.19 12.72
C ARG A 388 19.48 21.75 12.62
N LEU A 389 20.67 21.49 13.11
CA LEU A 389 21.24 20.15 13.24
C LEU A 389 20.39 19.33 14.22
N SER A 390 19.73 18.26 13.74
CA SER A 390 18.89 17.39 14.57
C SER A 390 19.55 16.05 14.86
N PHE A 391 20.47 15.62 14.00
CA PHE A 391 21.25 14.40 14.19
C PHE A 391 22.56 14.47 13.42
N SER A 392 23.64 13.96 14.03
CA SER A 392 24.90 13.72 13.37
C SER A 392 25.57 12.50 13.99
N GLY A 393 25.81 11.47 13.21
CA GLY A 393 26.41 10.22 13.70
C GLY A 393 26.30 9.07 12.71
N VAL A 394 26.96 7.97 13.05
CA VAL A 394 26.87 6.72 12.28
C VAL A 394 25.59 5.98 12.67
N VAL A 395 24.88 5.44 11.68
CA VAL A 395 23.69 4.60 11.86
C VAL A 395 24.02 3.16 11.50
N SER A 396 23.51 2.21 12.30
CA SER A 396 23.81 0.79 12.13
C SER A 396 22.57 0.04 11.61
N PRO A 397 22.68 -0.70 10.51
CA PRO A 397 21.62 -1.57 10.02
C PRO A 397 21.29 -2.70 11.01
N SER A 398 20.02 -3.08 11.11
CA SER A 398 19.52 -4.11 12.01
C SER A 398 18.59 -5.08 11.27
N VAL A 399 18.80 -6.38 11.46
CA VAL A 399 17.92 -7.43 10.93
C VAL A 399 16.52 -7.30 11.52
N GLU A 400 16.40 -7.00 12.81
CA GLU A 400 15.10 -6.80 13.46
C GLU A 400 14.32 -5.64 12.81
N THR A 401 14.99 -4.48 12.64
CA THR A 401 14.37 -3.32 11.98
C THR A 401 13.93 -3.65 10.55
N LEU A 402 14.79 -4.31 9.79
CA LEU A 402 14.50 -4.76 8.43
C LEU A 402 13.24 -5.63 8.38
N LEU A 403 13.17 -6.66 9.21
CA LEU A 403 12.06 -7.61 9.24
C LEU A 403 10.75 -6.95 9.67
N ARG A 404 10.78 -6.14 10.75
CA ARG A 404 9.58 -5.42 11.22
C ARG A 404 9.07 -4.44 10.15
N GLN A 405 9.96 -3.73 9.45
CA GLN A 405 9.56 -2.82 8.37
C GLN A 405 9.05 -3.57 7.13
N ALA A 406 9.68 -4.67 6.74
CA ALA A 406 9.25 -5.50 5.62
C ALA A 406 7.84 -6.08 5.87
N ARG A 407 7.59 -6.61 7.08
CA ARG A 407 6.27 -7.12 7.48
C ARG A 407 5.18 -6.04 7.47
N LEU A 408 5.49 -4.84 7.98
CA LEU A 408 4.54 -3.73 8.04
C LEU A 408 4.17 -3.21 6.64
N ARG A 409 5.18 -3.09 5.75
CA ARG A 409 5.01 -2.48 4.42
C ARG A 409 4.58 -3.48 3.36
N GLN A 410 5.00 -4.73 3.51
CA GLN A 410 4.82 -5.79 2.51
C GLN A 410 5.26 -5.36 1.10
N ASP A 411 6.38 -4.64 1.05
CA ASP A 411 6.99 -4.11 -0.17
C ASP A 411 8.48 -4.44 -0.20
N HIS A 412 8.85 -5.43 -1.00
CA HIS A 412 10.24 -5.91 -1.11
C HIS A 412 11.21 -4.92 -1.78
N LEU A 413 10.69 -3.82 -2.32
CA LEU A 413 11.49 -2.72 -2.87
C LEU A 413 11.75 -1.60 -1.84
N GLN A 414 11.02 -1.60 -0.72
CA GLN A 414 11.17 -0.65 0.38
C GLN A 414 11.67 -1.36 1.65
N LEU A 415 12.85 -1.94 1.57
CA LEU A 415 13.51 -2.61 2.69
C LEU A 415 14.42 -1.62 3.45
N PHE A 416 14.09 -1.38 4.72
CA PHE A 416 14.76 -0.39 5.55
C PHE A 416 15.33 -1.04 6.82
N PRO A 417 16.64 -1.31 6.87
CA PRO A 417 17.29 -1.87 8.06
C PRO A 417 17.63 -0.83 9.12
N VAL A 418 17.47 0.47 8.83
CA VAL A 418 17.71 1.55 9.79
C VAL A 418 16.43 2.30 10.09
N HIS A 419 16.19 2.57 11.36
CA HIS A 419 15.12 3.42 11.88
C HIS A 419 15.71 4.48 12.79
N LEU A 420 15.52 5.75 12.47
CA LEU A 420 15.99 6.89 13.23
C LEU A 420 14.81 7.80 13.57
N THR A 421 14.59 8.08 14.84
CA THR A 421 13.54 8.99 15.31
C THR A 421 14.12 10.35 15.63
N ILE A 422 13.52 11.42 15.10
CA ILE A 422 13.93 12.80 15.26
C ILE A 422 12.85 13.58 16.01
N ALA A 423 13.22 14.23 17.11
CA ALA A 423 12.38 15.24 17.75
C ALA A 423 12.58 16.59 17.06
N VAL A 424 11.49 17.27 16.76
CA VAL A 424 11.53 18.62 16.16
C VAL A 424 11.58 19.65 17.28
N GLU A 425 12.67 20.38 17.36
CA GLU A 425 12.78 21.49 18.32
C GLU A 425 11.81 22.59 17.93
N LYS A 426 10.99 23.03 18.90
CA LYS A 426 10.10 24.20 18.70
C LYS A 426 10.96 25.44 18.56
N LEU A 427 10.69 26.23 17.53
CA LEU A 427 11.16 27.59 17.49
C LEU A 427 10.51 28.32 18.66
N ILE A 428 11.30 28.69 19.67
CA ILE A 428 10.86 29.63 20.67
C ILE A 428 10.76 30.97 19.94
N PRO A 429 9.59 31.61 19.91
CA PRO A 429 9.39 32.84 19.17
C PRO A 429 10.24 33.99 19.67
#